data_53765af26237f1054d536c191311e416
#
_entry.id   53765af26237f1054d536c191311e416
#
_cell.length_a   1.000
_cell.length_b   1.000
_cell.length_c   1.000
_cell.angle_alpha   90.00
_cell.angle_beta   90.00
_cell.angle_gamma   90.00
#
_symmetry.space_group_name_H-M   'P 1'
#
loop_
_entity.id
_entity.type
_entity.pdbx_description
1 polymer ?
#
loop_
_entity_poly.entity_id
_entity_poly.type
_entity_poly.pdbx_seq_one_letter_code
_entity_poly.pdbx_strand_id
1 'polypeptide(L)'
;MAAHDAAMKVGLRYVEEWAGFTRTGRGGATRVRADGLIAAGFRHRTSRDGDPHLHTHVLVANSVRTPDGRWRTLDGRGLLVHMKTAGYVYDAQLRHELTERLGVEWGPVVNGLADIEGIDAEVRDMFSKRRSAIEDRMAEWGLTSARAAEVS
;
A
#
# COMPACT_ATOMS: atom_id res chain seq x y z
N MET A 1 10.97 -11.55 5.10
CA MET A 1 9.65 -11.80 5.73
C MET A 1 9.43 -10.85 6.90
N ALA A 2 10.22 -10.91 7.97
CA ALA A 2 10.00 -10.07 9.17
C ALA A 2 9.97 -8.55 8.88
N ALA A 3 10.85 -8.06 7.99
CA ALA A 3 10.85 -6.65 7.57
C ALA A 3 9.52 -6.23 6.91
N HIS A 4 9.01 -7.04 5.98
CA HIS A 4 7.71 -6.81 5.36
C HIS A 4 6.57 -6.79 6.39
N ASP A 5 6.60 -7.72 7.35
CA ASP A 5 5.58 -7.80 8.40
C ASP A 5 5.61 -6.57 9.32
N ALA A 6 6.81 -6.07 9.65
CA ALA A 6 6.96 -4.85 10.43
C ALA A 6 6.45 -3.62 9.68
N ALA A 7 6.83 -3.49 8.41
CA ALA A 7 6.39 -2.39 7.55
C ALA A 7 4.85 -2.40 7.34
N MET A 8 4.27 -3.57 7.10
CA MET A 8 2.82 -3.73 6.96
C MET A 8 2.08 -3.28 8.24
N LYS A 9 2.57 -3.66 9.42
CA LYS A 9 1.96 -3.24 10.69
C LYS A 9 1.97 -1.72 10.86
N VAL A 10 3.06 -1.06 10.48
CA VAL A 10 3.17 0.41 10.60
C VAL A 10 2.24 1.10 9.61
N GLY A 11 2.19 0.64 8.36
CA GLY A 11 1.24 1.13 7.36
C GLY A 11 -0.23 0.96 7.79
N LEU A 12 -0.59 -0.20 8.34
CA LEU A 12 -1.95 -0.44 8.85
C LEU A 12 -2.31 0.42 10.05
N ARG A 13 -1.38 0.64 10.98
CA ARG A 13 -1.59 1.58 12.11
C ARG A 13 -1.85 3.00 11.60
N TYR A 14 -1.08 3.44 10.61
CA TYR A 14 -1.30 4.73 9.98
C TYR A 14 -2.72 4.83 9.40
N VAL A 15 -3.16 3.81 8.64
CA VAL A 15 -4.51 3.77 8.06
C VAL A 15 -5.59 3.78 9.16
N GLU A 16 -5.42 2.99 10.23
CA GLU A 16 -6.36 2.94 11.34
C GLU A 16 -6.46 4.30 12.05
N GLU A 17 -5.33 4.96 12.26
CA GLU A 17 -5.29 6.25 12.95
C GLU A 17 -5.91 7.38 12.12
N TRP A 18 -5.61 7.46 10.83
CA TRP A 18 -5.95 8.60 9.99
C TRP A 18 -7.17 8.38 9.10
N ALA A 19 -7.51 7.13 8.81
CA ALA A 19 -8.64 6.76 7.96
C ALA A 19 -9.73 5.93 8.66
N GLY A 20 -9.51 5.47 9.90
CA GLY A 20 -10.45 4.68 10.69
C GLY A 20 -11.63 5.50 11.23
N PHE A 21 -12.54 5.95 10.36
CA PHE A 21 -13.67 6.79 10.75
C PHE A 21 -14.97 6.31 10.08
N THR A 22 -16.07 6.68 10.70
CA THR A 22 -17.42 6.60 10.10
C THR A 22 -18.07 7.98 10.09
N ARG A 23 -19.18 8.10 9.39
CA ARG A 23 -20.00 9.31 9.35
C ARG A 23 -21.36 9.06 9.97
N THR A 24 -21.83 10.01 10.75
CA THR A 24 -23.13 9.99 11.43
C THR A 24 -23.85 11.31 11.28
N GLY A 25 -25.09 11.39 11.79
CA GLY A 25 -25.92 12.59 11.70
C GLY A 25 -26.60 12.76 10.34
N ARG A 26 -27.37 13.81 10.20
CA ARG A 26 -28.12 14.11 8.98
C ARG A 26 -27.14 14.34 7.80
N GLY A 27 -27.27 13.52 6.76
CA GLY A 27 -26.37 13.59 5.60
C GLY A 27 -24.92 13.21 5.88
N GLY A 28 -24.63 12.53 7.01
CA GLY A 28 -23.27 12.13 7.35
C GLY A 28 -22.36 13.30 7.78
N ALA A 29 -22.94 14.36 8.36
CA ALA A 29 -22.22 15.58 8.71
C ALA A 29 -21.18 15.41 9.81
N THR A 30 -21.36 14.43 10.71
CA THR A 30 -20.46 14.22 11.84
C THR A 30 -19.50 13.06 11.55
N ARG A 31 -18.20 13.33 11.62
CA ARG A 31 -17.16 12.30 11.54
C ARG A 31 -16.88 11.74 12.92
N VAL A 32 -16.96 10.44 13.08
CA VAL A 32 -16.73 9.74 14.35
C VAL A 32 -15.61 8.74 14.15
N ARG A 33 -14.65 8.72 15.08
CA ARG A 33 -13.54 7.76 15.08
C ARG A 33 -14.07 6.35 15.38
N ALA A 34 -13.55 5.37 14.68
CA ALA A 34 -13.77 3.96 14.97
C ALA A 34 -12.91 3.52 16.17
N ASP A 35 -13.34 2.49 16.88
CA ASP A 35 -12.56 1.84 17.96
C ASP A 35 -11.37 1.03 17.40
N GLY A 36 -11.35 0.80 16.09
CA GLY A 36 -10.33 0.07 15.35
C GLY A 36 -10.86 -0.41 14.01
N LEU A 37 -9.98 -1.02 13.22
CA LEU A 37 -10.32 -1.66 11.96
C LEU A 37 -10.27 -3.18 12.11
N ILE A 38 -11.21 -3.88 11.47
CA ILE A 38 -11.15 -5.33 11.30
C ILE A 38 -10.54 -5.61 9.95
N ALA A 39 -9.39 -6.28 9.93
CA ALA A 39 -8.67 -6.57 8.71
C ALA A 39 -8.12 -8.01 8.69
N ALA A 40 -8.08 -8.61 7.51
CA ALA A 40 -7.46 -9.91 7.26
C ALA A 40 -6.38 -9.76 6.18
N GLY A 41 -5.18 -10.26 6.46
CA GLY A 41 -4.03 -10.21 5.55
C GLY A 41 -3.79 -11.54 4.84
N PHE A 42 -3.65 -11.50 3.51
CA PHE A 42 -3.35 -12.65 2.66
C PHE A 42 -2.01 -12.42 1.96
N ARG A 43 -1.00 -13.19 2.35
CA ARG A 43 0.34 -13.04 1.82
C ARG A 43 0.52 -13.79 0.51
N HIS A 44 1.08 -13.10 -0.47
CA HIS A 44 1.50 -13.66 -1.74
C HIS A 44 3.00 -13.47 -1.92
N ARG A 45 3.63 -14.34 -2.70
CA ARG A 45 5.08 -14.33 -2.93
C ARG A 45 5.45 -14.07 -4.38
N THR A 46 4.47 -14.16 -5.27
CA THR A 46 4.68 -14.03 -6.71
C THR A 46 3.69 -13.05 -7.32
N SER A 47 4.10 -12.41 -8.41
CA SER A 47 3.19 -11.68 -9.30
C SER A 47 2.29 -12.66 -10.06
N ARG A 48 1.33 -12.15 -10.85
CA ARG A 48 0.52 -12.99 -11.78
C ARG A 48 1.37 -13.65 -12.86
N ASP A 49 2.49 -13.05 -13.22
CA ASP A 49 3.41 -13.53 -14.27
C ASP A 49 4.55 -14.38 -13.69
N GLY A 50 4.45 -14.75 -12.40
CA GLY A 50 5.35 -15.66 -11.71
C GLY A 50 6.65 -15.04 -11.20
N ASP A 51 6.83 -13.71 -11.31
CA ASP A 51 8.01 -13.04 -10.75
C ASP A 51 7.99 -13.07 -9.21
N PRO A 52 9.16 -13.09 -8.56
CA PRO A 52 9.26 -12.91 -7.11
C PRO A 52 8.67 -11.55 -6.70
N HIS A 53 7.54 -11.57 -6.01
CA HIS A 53 6.85 -10.38 -5.56
C HIS A 53 6.19 -10.61 -4.21
N LEU A 54 6.93 -10.32 -3.14
CA LEU A 54 6.39 -10.43 -1.79
C LEU A 54 5.44 -9.27 -1.51
N HIS A 55 4.16 -9.58 -1.37
CA HIS A 55 3.13 -8.60 -1.04
C HIS A 55 2.01 -9.22 -0.20
N THR A 56 1.21 -8.38 0.44
CA THR A 56 0.08 -8.81 1.25
C THR A 56 -1.17 -8.03 0.84
N HIS A 57 -2.21 -8.73 0.41
CA HIS A 57 -3.53 -8.16 0.28
C HIS A 57 -4.16 -8.03 1.66
N VAL A 58 -4.58 -6.85 2.01
CA VAL A 58 -5.28 -6.60 3.27
C VAL A 58 -6.74 -6.27 2.96
N LEU A 59 -7.64 -7.16 3.34
CA LEU A 59 -9.08 -6.94 3.26
C LEU A 59 -9.54 -6.25 4.54
N VAL A 60 -10.06 -5.05 4.42
CA VAL A 60 -10.63 -4.30 5.53
C VAL A 60 -12.14 -4.43 5.50
N ALA A 61 -12.75 -4.82 6.62
CA ALA A 61 -14.20 -4.89 6.74
C ALA A 61 -14.82 -3.50 6.54
N ASN A 62 -15.85 -3.42 5.71
CA ASN A 62 -16.62 -2.19 5.54
C ASN A 62 -17.59 -1.95 6.71
N SER A 63 -17.15 -2.28 7.93
CA SER A 63 -17.92 -2.10 9.16
C SER A 63 -16.97 -1.84 10.32
N VAL A 64 -17.26 -0.80 11.08
CA VAL A 64 -16.46 -0.39 12.24
C VAL A 64 -17.35 -0.19 13.46
N ARG A 65 -16.81 -0.48 14.64
CA ARG A 65 -17.44 -0.18 15.90
C ARG A 65 -17.06 1.23 16.32
N THR A 66 -18.02 1.94 16.89
CA THR A 66 -17.82 3.30 17.44
C THR A 66 -17.90 3.29 18.97
N PRO A 67 -17.38 4.33 19.66
CA PRO A 67 -17.34 4.39 21.13
C PRO A 67 -18.69 4.23 21.81
N ASP A 68 -19.81 4.52 21.12
CA ASP A 68 -21.17 4.26 21.60
C ASP A 68 -21.61 2.79 21.46
N GLY A 69 -20.69 1.90 21.09
CA GLY A 69 -20.90 0.46 20.94
C GLY A 69 -21.61 0.03 19.66
N ARG A 70 -22.00 0.95 18.79
CA ARG A 70 -22.73 0.64 17.55
C ARG A 70 -21.80 0.30 16.41
N TRP A 71 -22.24 -0.59 15.55
CA TRP A 71 -21.60 -0.89 14.27
C TRP A 71 -22.08 0.06 13.16
N ARG A 72 -21.15 0.57 12.37
CA ARG A 72 -21.41 1.52 11.28
C ARG A 72 -20.52 1.22 10.08
N THR A 73 -20.92 1.72 8.93
CA THR A 73 -20.12 1.64 7.71
C THR A 73 -18.86 2.49 7.82
N LEU A 74 -17.71 1.94 7.45
CA LEU A 74 -16.44 2.66 7.34
C LEU A 74 -16.54 3.78 6.28
N ASP A 75 -16.00 4.96 6.57
CA ASP A 75 -15.90 6.04 5.59
C ASP A 75 -14.74 5.76 4.61
N GLY A 76 -15.04 5.11 3.49
CA GLY A 76 -14.05 4.74 2.48
C GLY A 76 -13.29 5.92 1.85
N ARG A 77 -13.82 7.14 1.93
CA ARG A 77 -13.12 8.34 1.44
C ARG A 77 -11.82 8.59 2.18
N GLY A 78 -11.81 8.33 3.50
CA GLY A 78 -10.60 8.42 4.31
C GLY A 78 -9.51 7.48 3.81
N LEU A 79 -9.85 6.26 3.45
CA LEU A 79 -8.91 5.28 2.90
C LEU A 79 -8.27 5.78 1.61
N LEU A 80 -9.07 6.29 0.67
CA LEU A 80 -8.58 6.81 -0.61
C LEU A 80 -7.62 7.99 -0.43
N VAL A 81 -7.94 8.94 0.45
CA VAL A 81 -7.10 10.10 0.73
C VAL A 81 -5.75 9.70 1.33
N HIS A 82 -5.74 8.72 2.22
CA HIS A 82 -4.54 8.31 2.95
C HIS A 82 -3.76 7.17 2.29
N MET A 83 -4.27 6.56 1.22
CA MET A 83 -3.67 5.40 0.55
C MET A 83 -2.21 5.64 0.12
N LYS A 84 -1.93 6.76 -0.54
CA LYS A 84 -0.58 7.08 -1.00
C LYS A 84 0.40 7.30 0.17
N THR A 85 -0.04 8.01 1.20
CA THR A 85 0.78 8.24 2.40
C THR A 85 1.04 6.95 3.16
N ALA A 86 0.04 6.07 3.27
CA ALA A 86 0.22 4.74 3.86
C ALA A 86 1.29 3.91 3.11
N GLY A 87 1.32 4.00 1.78
CA GLY A 87 2.38 3.41 0.95
C GLY A 87 3.75 3.97 1.31
N TYR A 88 3.91 5.27 1.39
CA TYR A 88 5.20 5.89 1.77
C TYR A 88 5.65 5.52 3.18
N VAL A 89 4.74 5.42 4.13
CA VAL A 89 5.02 4.97 5.49
C VAL A 89 5.48 3.52 5.49
N TYR A 90 4.81 2.65 4.74
CA TYR A 90 5.22 1.26 4.56
C TYR A 90 6.63 1.17 3.95
N ASP A 91 6.91 1.90 2.85
CA ASP A 91 8.19 1.85 2.14
C ASP A 91 9.33 2.38 3.01
N ALA A 92 9.11 3.45 3.76
CA ALA A 92 10.10 3.99 4.69
C ALA A 92 10.45 2.99 5.79
N GLN A 93 9.44 2.33 6.39
CA GLN A 93 9.66 1.31 7.40
C GLN A 93 10.33 0.06 6.82
N LEU A 94 9.95 -0.35 5.60
CA LEU A 94 10.57 -1.49 4.93
C LEU A 94 12.06 -1.25 4.69
N ARG A 95 12.44 -0.05 4.20
CA ARG A 95 13.84 0.32 4.03
C ARG A 95 14.60 0.26 5.35
N HIS A 96 14.06 0.86 6.39
CA HIS A 96 14.67 0.81 7.72
C HIS A 96 14.92 -0.63 8.19
N GLU A 97 13.91 -1.47 8.12
CA GLU A 97 14.00 -2.87 8.55
C GLU A 97 15.01 -3.69 7.72
N LEU A 98 15.11 -3.43 6.42
CA LEU A 98 16.08 -4.11 5.55
C LEU A 98 17.50 -3.62 5.82
N THR A 99 17.72 -2.33 6.05
CA THR A 99 19.00 -1.79 6.47
C THR A 99 19.44 -2.41 7.80
N GLU A 100 18.59 -2.37 8.82
CA GLU A 100 18.93 -2.89 10.15
C GLU A 100 19.21 -4.39 10.17
N ARG A 101 18.46 -5.17 9.38
CA ARG A 101 18.56 -6.64 9.42
C ARG A 101 19.56 -7.23 8.45
N LEU A 102 19.80 -6.57 7.32
CA LEU A 102 20.57 -7.14 6.21
C LEU A 102 21.71 -6.23 5.76
N GLY A 103 21.84 -5.03 6.33
CA GLY A 103 22.85 -4.05 5.91
C GLY A 103 22.62 -3.51 4.49
N VAL A 104 21.35 -3.50 4.01
CA VAL A 104 21.02 -3.01 2.67
C VAL A 104 21.28 -1.51 2.59
N GLU A 105 21.99 -1.10 1.56
CA GLU A 105 22.18 0.29 1.17
C GLU A 105 21.21 0.69 0.06
N TRP A 106 20.84 1.97 0.02
CA TRP A 106 19.78 2.48 -0.83
C TRP A 106 20.27 3.63 -1.68
N GLY A 107 19.89 3.62 -2.94
CA GLY A 107 20.03 4.77 -3.83
C GLY A 107 19.14 5.95 -3.42
N PRO A 108 19.14 7.02 -4.22
CA PRO A 108 18.33 8.21 -3.96
C PRO A 108 16.84 7.89 -3.84
N VAL A 109 16.18 8.47 -2.82
CA VAL A 109 14.74 8.34 -2.65
C VAL A 109 14.01 9.29 -3.60
N VAL A 110 13.26 8.74 -4.54
CA VAL A 110 12.45 9.50 -5.50
C VAL A 110 10.98 9.10 -5.33
N ASN A 111 10.10 10.06 -5.08
CA ASN A 111 8.68 9.81 -4.82
C ASN A 111 8.41 8.74 -3.75
N GLY A 112 9.24 8.72 -2.69
CA GLY A 112 9.12 7.77 -1.59
C GLY A 112 9.71 6.39 -1.86
N LEU A 113 10.16 6.09 -3.07
CA LEU A 113 10.77 4.82 -3.48
C LEU A 113 12.28 4.97 -3.62
N ALA A 114 13.02 3.91 -3.35
CA ALA A 114 14.45 3.81 -3.61
C ALA A 114 14.80 2.40 -4.05
N ASP A 115 15.78 2.30 -4.93
CA ASP A 115 16.36 1.02 -5.33
C ASP A 115 17.45 0.60 -4.36
N ILE A 116 17.69 -0.71 -4.25
CA ILE A 116 18.80 -1.25 -3.48
C ILE A 116 20.08 -1.01 -4.27
N GLU A 117 21.11 -0.45 -3.63
CA GLU A 117 22.42 -0.30 -4.24
C GLU A 117 23.06 -1.65 -4.54
N GLY A 118 23.82 -1.72 -5.62
CA GLY A 118 24.50 -2.93 -6.05
C GLY A 118 23.62 -3.95 -6.78
N ILE A 119 22.37 -3.63 -7.08
CA ILE A 119 21.51 -4.44 -7.96
C ILE A 119 21.36 -3.72 -9.30
N ASP A 120 21.92 -4.31 -10.34
CA ASP A 120 21.85 -3.77 -11.70
C ASP A 120 20.41 -3.69 -12.22
N ALA A 121 20.17 -2.67 -13.07
CA ALA A 121 18.86 -2.46 -13.69
C ALA A 121 18.39 -3.70 -14.49
N GLU A 122 19.31 -4.34 -15.22
CA GLU A 122 19.01 -5.55 -15.99
C GLU A 122 18.46 -6.69 -15.11
N VAL A 123 19.04 -6.87 -13.91
CA VAL A 123 18.57 -7.88 -12.94
C VAL A 123 17.16 -7.54 -12.46
N ARG A 124 16.88 -6.26 -12.18
CA ARG A 124 15.55 -5.82 -11.77
C ARG A 124 14.50 -6.03 -12.86
N ASP A 125 14.87 -5.75 -14.11
CA ASP A 125 13.99 -5.91 -15.26
C ASP A 125 13.68 -7.37 -15.54
N MET A 126 14.64 -8.29 -15.35
CA MET A 126 14.40 -9.75 -15.44
C MET A 126 13.27 -10.23 -14.52
N PHE A 127 13.06 -9.59 -13.38
CA PHE A 127 12.02 -9.91 -12.39
C PHE A 127 10.81 -8.96 -12.44
N SER A 128 10.67 -8.19 -13.52
CA SER A 128 9.61 -7.20 -13.71
C SER A 128 8.73 -7.48 -14.94
N LYS A 129 8.53 -8.74 -15.29
CA LYS A 129 7.78 -9.17 -16.50
C LYS A 129 6.40 -8.53 -16.58
N ARG A 130 5.70 -8.46 -15.47
CA ARG A 130 4.38 -7.82 -15.43
C ARG A 130 4.43 -6.34 -15.78
N ARG A 131 5.44 -5.61 -15.31
CA ARG A 131 5.63 -4.20 -15.63
C ARG A 131 5.90 -4.04 -17.12
N SER A 132 6.82 -4.82 -17.65
CA SER A 132 7.14 -4.80 -19.09
C SER A 132 5.88 -5.08 -19.93
N ALA A 133 5.10 -6.10 -19.59
CA ALA A 133 3.87 -6.43 -20.30
C ALA A 133 2.80 -5.31 -20.23
N ILE A 134 2.72 -4.57 -19.12
CA ILE A 134 1.84 -3.40 -18.99
C ILE A 134 2.35 -2.25 -19.85
N GLU A 135 3.65 -1.96 -19.81
CA GLU A 135 4.27 -0.89 -20.59
C GLU A 135 4.14 -1.14 -22.08
N ASP A 136 4.34 -2.38 -22.54
CA ASP A 136 4.14 -2.80 -23.95
C ASP A 136 2.69 -2.56 -24.39
N ARG A 137 1.73 -3.00 -23.57
CA ARG A 137 0.31 -2.81 -23.87
C ARG A 137 -0.11 -1.35 -23.86
N MET A 138 0.47 -0.54 -22.98
CA MET A 138 0.24 0.91 -22.96
C MET A 138 0.82 1.57 -24.21
N ALA A 139 2.00 1.15 -24.64
CA ALA A 139 2.61 1.63 -25.88
C ALA A 139 1.75 1.30 -27.11
N GLU A 140 1.21 0.07 -27.19
CA GLU A 140 0.26 -0.34 -28.24
C GLU A 140 -1.00 0.57 -28.27
N TRP A 141 -1.47 1.05 -27.14
CA TRP A 141 -2.64 1.94 -27.05
C TRP A 141 -2.31 3.43 -27.15
N GLY A 142 -1.04 3.78 -27.37
CA GLY A 142 -0.58 5.17 -27.42
C GLY A 142 -0.73 5.92 -26.09
N LEU A 143 -0.80 5.18 -24.97
CA LEU A 143 -0.91 5.74 -23.63
C LEU A 143 0.47 5.90 -23.00
N THR A 144 0.71 7.05 -22.38
CA THR A 144 1.88 7.23 -21.50
C THR A 144 1.53 6.86 -20.06
N SER A 145 2.53 6.46 -19.26
CA SER A 145 2.35 6.09 -17.86
C SER A 145 1.61 7.14 -17.03
N ALA A 146 1.78 8.43 -17.34
CA ALA A 146 1.07 9.53 -16.69
C ALA A 146 -0.44 9.54 -17.01
N ARG A 147 -0.84 9.15 -18.23
CA ARG A 147 -2.23 9.17 -18.69
C ARG A 147 -3.01 7.93 -18.23
N ALA A 148 -2.33 6.82 -17.98
CA ALA A 148 -2.95 5.60 -17.44
C ALA A 148 -3.26 5.72 -15.94
N ALA A 149 -2.50 6.52 -15.20
CA ALA A 149 -2.76 6.81 -13.80
C ALA A 149 -4.00 7.72 -13.58
N GLU A 150 -4.48 8.39 -14.63
CA GLU A 150 -5.69 9.22 -14.57
C GLU A 150 -6.99 8.43 -14.85
N VAL A 151 -6.87 7.20 -15.39
CA VAL A 151 -8.03 6.39 -15.84
C VAL A 151 -8.27 5.18 -14.91
N SER A 152 -7.38 4.90 -13.98
CA SER A 152 -7.47 3.80 -12.98
C SER A 152 -7.83 4.33 -11.60
#